data_2b086ab2524f41af2f564158fe4c315a
#
_entry.id   2b086ab2524f41af2f564158fe4c315a
#
_cell.length_a   1.000
_cell.length_b   1.000
_cell.length_c   1.000
_cell.angle_alpha   90.00
_cell.angle_beta   90.00
_cell.angle_gamma   90.00
#
_symmetry.space_group_name_H-M   'P 1'
#
loop_
_entity.id
_entity.type
_entity.pdbx_description
1 polymer ?
#
loop_
_entity_poly.entity_id
_entity_poly.type
_entity_poly.pdbx_seq_one_letter_code
_entity_poly.pdbx_strand_id
1 'polypeptide(L)'
;MRALIARAAAFGVVLAVLTSCGSLSPRAAAPGDPRGDTDRAELAEAVTAVTAIASPEPAVAVASVMNEPAVDIKATLPALDTPGMAHVWQSLNNCGPAAVVMALSVFNVSESQEVARLALRGPDQNRGMGPTPVDPWVKERFGLRSMYRTNGTNDLMKKLLSNGFAPMVTQWMQDPWVSRVSHWRTLRGYDDARGVFYVNDSMLGRGVPLTYDWFGTNWQPFSYRYMVLYRPEDEPRIRTIIGDDWDESRNRRNLYERARTEAPAHGTSAAWLTLGEAAYQYGYFAEAVAAFEKGIALGSPTGVFTMRSSYPNALRALGRHAEADTAAGRLVNLTPGIASAAAPAIDQRILDLIAQRESEAWLKSIAEERKVLR
;
A
#
# COMPACT_ATOMS: atom_id res chain seq x y z
N MET A 1 -12.35 -63.44 20.27
CA MET A 1 -13.63 -63.28 21.04
C MET A 1 -13.98 -61.81 21.12
N ARG A 2 -15.24 -61.46 20.61
CA ARG A 2 -15.99 -60.18 20.69
C ARG A 2 -15.33 -58.96 20.09
N ALA A 3 -15.53 -58.52 18.87
CA ALA A 3 -16.65 -57.89 18.19
C ALA A 3 -17.26 -56.69 18.94
N LEU A 4 -16.98 -55.44 18.48
CA LEU A 4 -17.87 -54.29 18.69
C LEU A 4 -17.89 -53.44 17.41
N ILE A 5 -19.13 -53.20 17.02
CA ILE A 5 -19.67 -52.69 15.77
C ILE A 5 -19.56 -51.13 15.76
N ALA A 6 -19.00 -50.58 14.69
CA ALA A 6 -19.10 -49.15 14.40
C ALA A 6 -20.37 -48.83 13.61
N ARG A 7 -21.19 -47.92 14.09
CA ARG A 7 -22.32 -47.36 13.38
C ARG A 7 -21.87 -46.11 12.56
N ALA A 8 -21.98 -46.24 11.27
CA ALA A 8 -21.91 -45.09 10.35
C ALA A 8 -23.32 -44.45 10.24
N ALA A 9 -23.37 -43.14 10.47
CA ALA A 9 -24.54 -42.31 10.15
C ALA A 9 -24.29 -41.57 8.86
N ALA A 10 -24.98 -41.94 7.80
CA ALA A 10 -25.03 -41.22 6.53
C ALA A 10 -26.05 -40.06 6.61
N PHE A 11 -25.55 -38.83 6.37
CA PHE A 11 -26.45 -37.70 6.09
C PHE A 11 -26.46 -37.45 4.59
N GLY A 12 -27.60 -37.76 3.97
CA GLY A 12 -27.88 -37.46 2.59
C GLY A 12 -28.25 -35.98 2.43
N VAL A 13 -27.58 -35.30 1.53
CA VAL A 13 -27.97 -33.98 1.06
C VAL A 13 -28.74 -34.13 -0.24
N VAL A 14 -30.01 -33.77 -0.23
CA VAL A 14 -30.90 -33.73 -1.39
C VAL A 14 -30.58 -32.50 -2.22
N LEU A 15 -30.14 -32.72 -3.45
CA LEU A 15 -29.93 -31.69 -4.46
C LEU A 15 -31.25 -31.44 -5.20
N ALA A 16 -31.91 -30.32 -4.91
CA ALA A 16 -33.06 -29.86 -5.68
C ALA A 16 -32.61 -28.92 -6.80
N VAL A 17 -32.64 -29.43 -8.04
CA VAL A 17 -32.47 -28.64 -9.27
C VAL A 17 -33.82 -28.04 -9.61
N LEU A 18 -33.98 -26.73 -9.49
CA LEU A 18 -35.12 -25.99 -10.06
C LEU A 18 -34.63 -25.21 -11.29
N THR A 19 -34.94 -25.75 -12.45
CA THR A 19 -34.95 -25.04 -13.73
C THR A 19 -36.16 -24.12 -13.77
N SER A 20 -35.91 -22.80 -13.79
CA SER A 20 -36.93 -21.80 -14.08
C SER A 20 -36.43 -20.92 -15.22
N CYS A 21 -36.95 -21.09 -16.40
CA CYS A 21 -36.92 -20.13 -17.49
C CYS A 21 -37.83 -18.95 -17.16
N GLY A 22 -37.22 -17.79 -16.86
CA GLY A 22 -37.92 -16.51 -16.70
C GLY A 22 -37.35 -15.48 -17.65
N SER A 23 -38.19 -15.02 -18.57
CA SER A 23 -37.90 -13.93 -19.52
C SER A 23 -37.53 -12.64 -18.78
N LEU A 24 -36.35 -12.11 -19.01
CA LEU A 24 -35.88 -10.82 -18.48
C LEU A 24 -36.42 -9.68 -19.38
N SER A 25 -37.46 -9.00 -18.90
CA SER A 25 -37.80 -7.64 -19.35
C SER A 25 -36.81 -6.64 -18.75
N PRO A 26 -36.38 -5.58 -19.47
CA PRO A 26 -35.46 -4.59 -18.94
C PRO A 26 -36.17 -3.77 -17.84
N ARG A 27 -35.67 -3.90 -16.63
CA ARG A 27 -36.15 -3.11 -15.50
C ARG A 27 -35.48 -1.75 -15.53
N ALA A 28 -36.27 -0.68 -15.65
CA ALA A 28 -35.82 0.69 -15.52
C ALA A 28 -35.07 0.89 -14.20
N ALA A 29 -33.93 1.58 -14.24
CA ALA A 29 -33.16 1.92 -13.08
C ALA A 29 -33.97 2.82 -12.14
N ALA A 30 -34.02 2.46 -10.87
CA ALA A 30 -34.59 3.29 -9.82
C ALA A 30 -33.67 4.50 -9.57
N PRO A 31 -34.23 5.71 -9.38
CA PRO A 31 -33.45 6.88 -9.02
C PRO A 31 -33.03 6.76 -7.55
N GLY A 32 -31.73 6.88 -7.27
CA GLY A 32 -31.23 7.03 -5.91
C GLY A 32 -30.21 5.98 -5.43
N ASP A 33 -29.14 5.71 -6.19
CA ASP A 33 -27.95 5.06 -5.64
C ASP A 33 -26.93 6.15 -5.21
N PRO A 34 -26.70 6.36 -3.90
CA PRO A 34 -25.81 7.42 -3.41
C PRO A 34 -24.34 7.22 -3.82
N ARG A 35 -23.97 6.07 -4.40
CA ARG A 35 -22.63 5.79 -4.91
C ARG A 35 -22.35 6.42 -6.29
N GLY A 36 -23.39 6.78 -7.02
CA GLY A 36 -23.25 7.45 -8.32
C GLY A 36 -22.98 8.96 -8.23
N ASP A 37 -23.34 9.58 -7.12
CA ASP A 37 -23.19 11.03 -6.96
C ASP A 37 -21.79 11.45 -6.44
N THR A 38 -21.12 10.59 -5.68
CA THR A 38 -19.73 10.82 -5.24
C THR A 38 -18.75 10.74 -6.41
N ASP A 39 -18.91 9.78 -7.29
CA ASP A 39 -18.04 9.64 -8.48
C ASP A 39 -18.27 10.77 -9.49
N ARG A 40 -19.48 11.34 -9.53
CA ARG A 40 -19.81 12.49 -10.39
C ARG A 40 -19.27 13.81 -9.84
N ALA A 41 -19.22 13.97 -8.53
CA ALA A 41 -18.65 15.16 -7.88
C ALA A 41 -17.12 15.19 -8.05
N GLU A 42 -16.43 14.05 -7.88
CA GLU A 42 -14.99 13.96 -8.13
C GLU A 42 -14.60 14.20 -9.60
N LEU A 43 -15.42 13.71 -10.54
CA LEU A 43 -15.21 13.97 -11.97
C LEU A 43 -15.47 15.44 -12.35
N ALA A 44 -16.43 16.11 -11.71
CA ALA A 44 -16.71 17.52 -11.95
C ALA A 44 -15.59 18.40 -11.39
N GLU A 45 -15.02 18.08 -10.24
CA GLU A 45 -13.86 18.77 -9.66
C GLU A 45 -12.60 18.59 -10.52
N ALA A 46 -12.34 17.39 -11.02
CA ALA A 46 -11.21 17.13 -11.90
C ALA A 46 -11.30 17.88 -13.25
N VAL A 47 -12.48 18.01 -13.83
CA VAL A 47 -12.70 18.74 -15.08
C VAL A 47 -12.60 20.26 -14.85
N THR A 48 -13.03 20.76 -13.70
CA THR A 48 -12.94 22.20 -13.37
C THR A 48 -11.47 22.61 -13.10
N ALA A 49 -10.66 21.72 -12.52
CA ALA A 49 -9.24 21.96 -12.29
C ALA A 49 -8.41 22.06 -13.58
N VAL A 50 -8.80 21.33 -14.64
CA VAL A 50 -8.07 21.36 -15.93
C VAL A 50 -8.33 22.65 -16.72
N THR A 51 -9.50 23.30 -16.55
CA THR A 51 -9.82 24.59 -17.23
C THR A 51 -9.19 25.81 -16.53
N ALA A 52 -8.67 25.68 -15.31
CA ALA A 52 -8.08 26.77 -14.54
C ALA A 52 -6.57 27.01 -14.78
N ILE A 53 -5.89 26.21 -15.60
CA ILE A 53 -4.43 26.27 -15.78
C ILE A 53 -3.97 27.25 -16.90
N ALA A 54 -4.86 28.04 -17.49
CA ALA A 54 -4.54 28.97 -18.57
C ALA A 54 -4.62 30.43 -18.16
N SER A 55 -4.01 30.85 -17.07
CA SER A 55 -3.78 32.27 -16.79
C SER A 55 -2.34 32.48 -16.28
N PRO A 56 -1.57 33.47 -16.82
CA PRO A 56 -0.24 33.73 -16.30
C PRO A 56 -0.32 34.30 -14.89
N GLU A 57 0.45 33.68 -13.97
CA GLU A 57 0.60 34.17 -12.61
C GLU A 57 1.08 35.64 -12.60
N PRO A 58 0.51 36.49 -11.74
CA PRO A 58 1.11 37.80 -11.44
C PRO A 58 2.42 37.54 -10.66
N ALA A 59 3.47 38.27 -11.04
CA ALA A 59 4.76 38.24 -10.36
C ALA A 59 4.58 38.48 -8.85
N VAL A 60 4.77 37.42 -8.06
CA VAL A 60 4.76 37.49 -6.61
C VAL A 60 6.00 38.23 -6.16
N ALA A 61 5.80 39.38 -5.51
CA ALA A 61 6.86 40.12 -4.84
C ALA A 61 7.61 39.18 -3.89
N VAL A 62 8.95 39.23 -3.95
CA VAL A 62 9.84 38.50 -3.06
C VAL A 62 9.60 39.04 -1.63
N ALA A 63 8.72 38.36 -0.90
CA ALA A 63 8.56 38.59 0.52
C ALA A 63 9.85 38.13 1.21
N SER A 64 10.39 39.00 2.04
CA SER A 64 11.59 38.78 2.87
C SER A 64 11.58 37.38 3.48
N VAL A 65 12.63 36.62 3.18
CA VAL A 65 12.92 35.32 3.82
C VAL A 65 13.12 35.61 5.31
N MET A 66 12.05 35.42 6.09
CA MET A 66 12.17 35.28 7.52
C MET A 66 13.04 34.04 7.73
N ASN A 67 14.15 34.22 8.44
CA ASN A 67 15.03 33.13 8.84
C ASN A 67 14.24 32.17 9.73
N GLU A 68 13.57 31.18 9.14
CA GLU A 68 13.01 30.08 9.92
C GLU A 68 14.16 29.40 10.68
N PRO A 69 13.98 29.08 11.96
CA PRO A 69 15.02 28.40 12.72
C PRO A 69 15.44 27.12 11.97
N ALA A 70 16.74 26.93 11.82
CA ALA A 70 17.29 25.77 11.13
C ALA A 70 16.72 24.49 11.75
N VAL A 71 16.02 23.71 10.93
CA VAL A 71 15.42 22.45 11.37
C VAL A 71 16.54 21.43 11.55
N ASP A 72 16.68 20.87 12.75
CA ASP A 72 17.67 19.84 13.04
C ASP A 72 17.32 18.50 12.35
N ILE A 73 18.02 18.19 11.28
CA ILE A 73 17.89 16.92 10.54
C ILE A 73 19.09 16.05 10.87
N LYS A 74 18.86 14.93 11.52
CA LYS A 74 19.90 13.94 11.79
C LYS A 74 20.44 13.33 10.49
N ALA A 75 21.74 13.14 10.43
CA ALA A 75 22.37 12.42 9.33
C ALA A 75 21.86 10.98 9.24
N THR A 76 21.79 10.47 8.02
CA THR A 76 21.46 9.06 7.79
C THR A 76 22.59 8.18 8.31
N LEU A 77 22.26 7.21 9.16
CA LEU A 77 23.21 6.26 9.72
C LEU A 77 23.48 5.12 8.72
N PRO A 78 24.60 4.40 8.82
CA PRO A 78 24.85 3.22 7.99
C PRO A 78 23.98 2.01 8.37
N ALA A 79 23.46 1.98 9.60
CA ALA A 79 22.51 0.99 10.07
C ALA A 79 21.69 1.56 11.23
N LEU A 80 20.46 1.11 11.34
CA LEU A 80 19.54 1.47 12.42
C LEU A 80 18.55 0.33 12.68
N ASP A 81 18.23 0.09 13.94
CA ASP A 81 17.09 -0.72 14.34
C ASP A 81 16.32 -0.02 15.47
N THR A 82 15.00 -0.12 15.46
CA THR A 82 14.12 0.41 16.50
C THR A 82 13.55 -0.75 17.33
N PRO A 83 14.29 -1.30 18.28
CA PRO A 83 13.93 -2.55 18.98
C PRO A 83 12.67 -2.40 19.83
N GLY A 84 12.34 -1.20 20.30
CA GLY A 84 11.16 -0.90 21.12
C GLY A 84 9.84 -0.88 20.35
N MET A 85 9.87 -0.86 19.01
CA MET A 85 8.65 -0.86 18.21
C MET A 85 7.82 -2.13 18.45
N ALA A 86 6.54 -1.98 18.76
CA ALA A 86 5.63 -3.09 18.93
C ALA A 86 5.48 -3.91 17.65
N HIS A 87 5.18 -5.21 17.81
CA HIS A 87 4.75 -6.07 16.71
C HIS A 87 3.35 -6.59 16.99
N VAL A 88 2.51 -6.61 15.96
CA VAL A 88 1.12 -7.07 16.04
C VAL A 88 0.86 -8.06 14.92
N TRP A 89 0.44 -9.29 15.26
CA TRP A 89 -0.09 -10.24 14.30
C TRP A 89 -1.47 -9.81 13.84
N GLN A 90 -1.70 -9.77 12.54
CA GLN A 90 -2.99 -9.33 12.02
C GLN A 90 -4.09 -10.39 12.14
N SER A 91 -5.31 -9.95 12.33
CA SER A 91 -6.50 -10.71 11.95
C SER A 91 -6.81 -10.53 10.45
N LEU A 92 -7.82 -11.24 9.94
CA LEU A 92 -8.15 -11.26 8.51
C LEU A 92 -8.22 -9.85 7.89
N ASN A 93 -7.44 -9.63 6.83
CA ASN A 93 -7.34 -8.38 6.07
C ASN A 93 -6.96 -7.13 6.90
N ASN A 94 -6.31 -7.31 8.05
CA ASN A 94 -5.99 -6.24 8.99
C ASN A 94 -4.56 -5.70 8.87
N CYS A 95 -3.84 -5.99 7.79
CA CYS A 95 -2.45 -5.53 7.61
C CYS A 95 -2.29 -4.00 7.78
N GLY A 96 -3.21 -3.20 7.24
CA GLY A 96 -3.19 -1.75 7.38
C GLY A 96 -3.38 -1.29 8.83
N PRO A 97 -4.49 -1.64 9.50
CA PRO A 97 -4.69 -1.34 10.91
C PRO A 97 -3.54 -1.82 11.80
N ALA A 98 -3.00 -3.02 11.57
CA ALA A 98 -1.85 -3.55 12.32
C ALA A 98 -0.59 -2.69 12.07
N ALA A 99 -0.31 -2.29 10.83
CA ALA A 99 0.81 -1.41 10.50
C ALA A 99 0.71 -0.06 11.21
N VAL A 100 -0.49 0.54 11.23
CA VAL A 100 -0.72 1.81 11.95
C VAL A 100 -0.50 1.65 13.45
N VAL A 101 -1.00 0.58 14.06
CA VAL A 101 -0.78 0.28 15.49
C VAL A 101 0.71 0.10 15.80
N MET A 102 1.45 -0.59 14.94
CA MET A 102 2.90 -0.73 15.07
C MET A 102 3.62 0.62 14.95
N ALA A 103 3.22 1.49 14.03
CA ALA A 103 3.78 2.83 13.89
C ALA A 103 3.44 3.74 15.09
N LEU A 104 2.23 3.62 15.66
CA LEU A 104 1.83 4.36 16.87
C LEU A 104 2.72 4.06 18.08
N SER A 105 3.26 2.84 18.17
CA SER A 105 4.12 2.44 19.29
C SER A 105 5.42 3.25 19.41
N VAL A 106 5.88 3.87 18.31
CA VAL A 106 7.05 4.77 18.30
C VAL A 106 6.78 6.04 19.14
N PHE A 107 5.50 6.40 19.28
CA PHE A 107 5.06 7.54 20.08
C PHE A 107 4.66 7.15 21.50
N ASN A 108 4.96 5.90 21.94
CA ASN A 108 4.51 5.30 23.20
C ASN A 108 2.99 5.18 23.29
N VAL A 109 2.31 5.07 22.14
CA VAL A 109 0.88 4.83 22.06
C VAL A 109 0.64 3.34 21.86
N SER A 110 -0.14 2.74 22.76
CA SER A 110 -0.63 1.37 22.64
C SER A 110 -2.10 1.41 22.23
N GLU A 111 -2.44 0.82 21.09
CA GLU A 111 -3.81 0.73 20.60
C GLU A 111 -4.11 -0.69 20.13
N SER A 112 -5.37 -1.05 20.20
CA SER A 112 -5.87 -2.33 19.69
C SER A 112 -6.04 -2.30 18.17
N GLN A 113 -5.56 -3.32 17.46
CA GLN A 113 -5.81 -3.43 16.02
C GLN A 113 -7.31 -3.53 15.69
N GLU A 114 -8.15 -3.98 16.62
CA GLU A 114 -9.59 -4.06 16.41
C GLU A 114 -10.24 -2.67 16.43
N VAL A 115 -9.82 -1.81 17.34
CA VAL A 115 -10.25 -0.40 17.37
C VAL A 115 -9.77 0.32 16.12
N ALA A 116 -8.50 0.13 15.74
CA ALA A 116 -7.95 0.68 14.50
C ALA A 116 -8.69 0.14 13.26
N ARG A 117 -9.05 -1.15 13.24
CA ARG A 117 -9.82 -1.76 12.15
C ARG A 117 -11.15 -1.08 11.94
N LEU A 118 -11.92 -0.93 13.00
CA LEU A 118 -13.26 -0.31 12.93
C LEU A 118 -13.18 1.13 12.42
N ALA A 119 -12.18 1.89 12.85
CA ALA A 119 -11.98 3.28 12.46
C ALA A 119 -11.44 3.42 11.02
N LEU A 120 -10.50 2.59 10.62
CA LEU A 120 -9.71 2.80 9.40
C LEU A 120 -10.22 2.02 8.17
N ARG A 121 -10.94 0.91 8.35
CA ARG A 121 -11.53 0.16 7.24
C ARG A 121 -13.00 -0.21 7.43
N GLY A 122 -13.55 0.02 8.62
CA GLY A 122 -14.92 -0.33 8.96
C GLY A 122 -15.14 -1.82 9.22
N PRO A 123 -16.41 -2.24 9.35
CA PRO A 123 -16.76 -3.60 9.72
C PRO A 123 -16.57 -4.65 8.63
N ASP A 124 -16.54 -4.26 7.36
CA ASP A 124 -16.44 -5.20 6.24
C ASP A 124 -15.04 -5.87 6.23
N GLN A 125 -15.04 -7.19 6.42
CA GLN A 125 -13.81 -7.99 6.47
C GLN A 125 -13.13 -8.14 5.10
N ASN A 126 -13.84 -7.92 4.01
CA ASN A 126 -13.31 -8.02 2.65
C ASN A 126 -12.67 -6.72 2.17
N ARG A 127 -12.82 -5.65 2.93
CA ARG A 127 -12.28 -4.33 2.58
C ARG A 127 -10.87 -4.16 3.16
N GLY A 128 -9.92 -3.71 2.33
CA GLY A 128 -8.60 -3.25 2.79
C GLY A 128 -8.65 -1.83 3.36
N MET A 129 -7.55 -1.38 3.99
CA MET A 129 -7.38 -0.02 4.48
C MET A 129 -6.79 0.86 3.37
N GLY A 130 -7.47 1.98 3.07
CA GLY A 130 -6.89 3.10 2.32
C GLY A 130 -6.16 4.08 3.24
N PRO A 131 -5.43 5.07 2.71
CA PRO A 131 -4.70 6.06 3.52
C PRO A 131 -5.59 7.14 4.11
N THR A 132 -6.68 7.50 3.42
CA THR A 132 -7.54 8.66 3.75
C THR A 132 -8.06 8.71 5.20
N PRO A 133 -8.53 7.64 5.83
CA PRO A 133 -9.07 7.70 7.18
C PRO A 133 -8.00 7.83 8.27
N VAL A 134 -6.70 7.69 7.95
CA VAL A 134 -5.66 7.62 8.98
C VAL A 134 -5.41 8.97 9.63
N ASP A 135 -5.22 10.05 8.85
CA ASP A 135 -4.93 11.38 9.43
C ASP A 135 -6.05 11.89 10.36
N PRO A 136 -7.34 11.91 9.96
CA PRO A 136 -8.39 12.36 10.88
C PRO A 136 -8.47 11.50 12.15
N TRP A 137 -8.30 10.18 12.03
CA TRP A 137 -8.37 9.28 13.18
C TRP A 137 -7.20 9.47 14.16
N VAL A 138 -5.96 9.52 13.68
CA VAL A 138 -4.79 9.71 14.56
C VAL A 138 -4.77 11.13 15.16
N LYS A 139 -5.28 12.13 14.43
CA LYS A 139 -5.41 13.49 14.91
C LYS A 139 -6.39 13.59 16.07
N GLU A 140 -7.60 13.07 15.89
CA GLU A 140 -8.66 13.15 16.90
C GLU A 140 -8.30 12.36 18.16
N ARG A 141 -7.73 11.15 17.98
CA ARG A 141 -7.56 10.21 19.07
C ARG A 141 -6.23 10.39 19.83
N PHE A 142 -5.17 10.81 19.15
CA PHE A 142 -3.82 10.84 19.70
C PHE A 142 -3.10 12.19 19.55
N GLY A 143 -3.70 13.16 18.89
CA GLY A 143 -3.07 14.44 18.59
C GLY A 143 -1.92 14.33 17.57
N LEU A 144 -1.81 13.21 16.87
CA LEU A 144 -0.81 12.97 15.84
C LEU A 144 -1.34 13.39 14.46
N ARG A 145 -0.46 13.47 13.49
CA ARG A 145 -0.77 13.68 12.08
C ARG A 145 -0.25 12.52 11.26
N SER A 146 -0.79 12.36 10.06
CA SER A 146 -0.22 11.45 9.09
C SER A 146 0.04 12.14 7.76
N MET A 147 1.14 11.74 7.11
CA MET A 147 1.50 12.14 5.77
C MET A 147 1.53 10.90 4.87
N TYR A 148 0.79 10.95 3.77
CA TYR A 148 0.79 9.90 2.75
C TYR A 148 1.29 10.48 1.42
N ARG A 149 2.27 9.80 0.79
CA ARG A 149 2.84 10.19 -0.51
C ARG A 149 3.20 8.95 -1.33
N THR A 150 3.42 9.20 -2.60
CA THR A 150 4.04 8.27 -3.56
C THR A 150 5.51 8.66 -3.76
N ASN A 151 6.19 8.03 -4.72
CA ASN A 151 7.55 8.37 -5.10
C ASN A 151 8.62 8.18 -4.01
N GLY A 152 8.36 7.34 -3.01
CA GLY A 152 9.36 7.04 -1.98
C GLY A 152 10.63 6.42 -2.56
N THR A 153 11.76 6.66 -1.90
CA THR A 153 13.07 6.08 -2.24
C THR A 153 13.66 5.37 -1.02
N ASN A 154 14.60 4.46 -1.24
CA ASN A 154 15.31 3.82 -0.13
C ASN A 154 16.00 4.87 0.77
N ASP A 155 16.60 5.90 0.18
CA ASP A 155 17.29 6.95 0.92
C ASP A 155 16.32 7.80 1.75
N LEU A 156 15.13 8.10 1.20
CA LEU A 156 14.08 8.78 1.97
C LEU A 156 13.62 7.92 3.16
N MET A 157 13.43 6.61 2.96
CA MET A 157 13.03 5.71 4.06
C MET A 157 14.10 5.66 5.15
N LYS A 158 15.38 5.56 4.80
CA LYS A 158 16.50 5.60 5.74
C LYS A 158 16.58 6.93 6.49
N LYS A 159 16.39 8.04 5.79
CA LYS A 159 16.40 9.39 6.37
C LYS A 159 15.26 9.58 7.36
N LEU A 160 14.06 9.12 7.03
CA LEU A 160 12.91 9.12 7.93
C LEU A 160 13.21 8.29 9.20
N LEU A 161 13.70 7.06 9.03
CA LEU A 161 14.05 6.18 10.15
C LEU A 161 15.14 6.79 11.05
N SER A 162 16.20 7.36 10.48
CA SER A 162 17.29 8.00 11.22
C SER A 162 16.83 9.24 12.01
N ASN A 163 15.69 9.82 11.62
CA ASN A 163 15.06 10.93 12.31
C ASN A 163 13.92 10.51 13.24
N GLY A 164 13.77 9.22 13.51
CA GLY A 164 12.81 8.69 14.49
C GLY A 164 11.39 8.49 13.96
N PHE A 165 11.20 8.57 12.64
CA PHE A 165 9.91 8.25 12.01
C PHE A 165 9.87 6.81 11.56
N ALA A 166 8.70 6.17 11.66
CA ALA A 166 8.49 4.80 11.23
C ALA A 166 7.60 4.77 9.96
N PRO A 167 8.19 4.77 8.77
CA PRO A 167 7.41 4.70 7.53
C PRO A 167 6.64 3.39 7.42
N MET A 168 5.40 3.50 6.96
CA MET A 168 4.58 2.38 6.53
C MET A 168 4.54 2.35 5.00
N VAL A 169 4.68 1.19 4.40
CA VAL A 169 4.69 1.01 2.94
C VAL A 169 3.68 -0.04 2.51
N THR A 170 3.17 0.09 1.29
CA THR A 170 2.35 -0.94 0.66
C THR A 170 3.18 -1.67 -0.38
N GLN A 171 3.22 -2.97 -0.30
CA GLN A 171 4.01 -3.83 -1.19
C GLN A 171 3.20 -5.07 -1.57
N TRP A 172 3.63 -5.75 -2.64
CA TRP A 172 3.19 -7.13 -2.84
C TRP A 172 3.78 -8.02 -1.75
N MET A 173 2.93 -8.83 -1.18
CA MET A 173 3.37 -9.96 -0.36
C MET A 173 3.53 -11.17 -1.27
N GLN A 174 4.67 -11.81 -1.15
CA GLN A 174 4.93 -13.09 -1.78
C GLN A 174 5.17 -14.09 -0.66
N ASP A 175 4.11 -14.74 -0.26
CA ASP A 175 4.18 -15.91 0.61
C ASP A 175 4.09 -17.14 -0.31
N PRO A 176 4.91 -18.17 -0.15
CA PRO A 176 4.78 -19.42 -0.89
C PRO A 176 3.41 -20.10 -0.70
N TRP A 177 2.68 -19.74 0.35
CA TRP A 177 1.38 -20.30 0.71
C TRP A 177 0.19 -19.45 0.28
N VAL A 178 0.41 -18.19 -0.09
CA VAL A 178 -0.65 -17.24 -0.42
C VAL A 178 -0.30 -16.58 -1.75
N SER A 179 -1.24 -16.52 -2.66
CA SER A 179 -1.11 -15.73 -3.88
C SER A 179 -0.88 -14.25 -3.52
N ARG A 180 -0.26 -13.49 -4.44
CA ARG A 180 0.06 -12.08 -4.25
C ARG A 180 -1.09 -11.30 -3.64
N VAL A 181 -0.86 -10.74 -2.47
CA VAL A 181 -1.78 -9.82 -1.80
C VAL A 181 -1.09 -8.48 -1.58
N SER A 182 -1.86 -7.41 -1.72
CA SER A 182 -1.43 -6.08 -1.30
C SER A 182 -1.29 -6.07 0.21
N HIS A 183 -0.12 -5.65 0.72
CA HIS A 183 0.20 -5.78 2.13
C HIS A 183 0.90 -4.54 2.67
N TRP A 184 0.43 -4.07 3.83
CA TRP A 184 1.05 -2.99 4.57
C TRP A 184 2.13 -3.52 5.51
N ARG A 185 3.29 -2.87 5.52
CA ARG A 185 4.41 -3.13 6.42
C ARG A 185 4.86 -1.85 7.10
N THR A 186 5.40 -1.97 8.31
CA THR A 186 6.01 -0.85 9.03
C THR A 186 7.51 -1.05 9.08
N LEU A 187 8.27 -0.11 8.53
CA LEU A 187 9.73 -0.13 8.61
C LEU A 187 10.15 0.19 10.04
N ARG A 188 11.12 -0.58 10.54
CA ARG A 188 11.69 -0.38 11.86
C ARG A 188 13.21 -0.11 11.84
N GLY A 189 13.85 -0.39 10.72
CA GLY A 189 15.29 -0.23 10.61
C GLY A 189 15.84 -0.62 9.26
N TYR A 190 17.14 -0.57 9.13
CA TYR A 190 17.89 -0.97 7.93
C TYR A 190 19.36 -1.25 8.28
N ASP A 191 20.05 -1.91 7.35
CA ASP A 191 21.48 -2.20 7.45
C ASP A 191 22.08 -2.14 6.04
N ASP A 192 22.90 -1.13 5.77
CA ASP A 192 23.50 -0.92 4.46
C ASP A 192 24.59 -1.96 4.14
N ALA A 193 25.31 -2.46 5.15
CA ALA A 193 26.31 -3.52 4.94
C ALA A 193 25.65 -4.84 4.51
N ARG A 194 24.41 -5.09 4.94
CA ARG A 194 23.61 -6.25 4.55
C ARG A 194 22.69 -5.96 3.37
N GLY A 195 22.49 -4.71 2.98
CA GLY A 195 21.59 -4.29 1.93
C GLY A 195 20.13 -4.60 2.22
N VAL A 196 19.67 -4.42 3.46
CA VAL A 196 18.31 -4.79 3.89
C VAL A 196 17.59 -3.68 4.65
N PHE A 197 16.26 -3.63 4.47
CA PHE A 197 15.36 -3.04 5.45
C PHE A 197 14.88 -4.10 6.42
N TYR A 198 14.67 -3.71 7.67
CA TYR A 198 13.96 -4.49 8.68
C TYR A 198 12.54 -3.97 8.80
N VAL A 199 11.56 -4.85 8.63
CA VAL A 199 10.15 -4.50 8.74
C VAL A 199 9.46 -5.28 9.86
N ASN A 200 8.51 -4.65 10.53
CA ASN A 200 7.51 -5.37 11.27
C ASN A 200 6.38 -5.73 10.29
N ASP A 201 6.25 -7.01 10.01
CA ASP A 201 5.26 -7.57 9.10
C ASP A 201 4.23 -8.35 9.92
N SER A 202 2.97 -7.95 9.80
CA SER A 202 1.88 -8.53 10.59
C SER A 202 1.49 -9.97 10.18
N MET A 203 2.11 -10.53 9.14
CA MET A 203 1.95 -11.93 8.71
C MET A 203 3.25 -12.74 8.82
N LEU A 204 4.41 -12.11 8.63
CA LEU A 204 5.69 -12.80 8.59
C LEU A 204 6.48 -12.67 9.90
N GLY A 205 6.20 -11.64 10.70
CA GLY A 205 6.84 -11.49 12.01
C GLY A 205 7.53 -10.15 12.23
N ARG A 206 8.22 -10.09 13.36
CA ARG A 206 8.94 -8.91 13.83
C ARG A 206 10.32 -8.82 13.20
N GLY A 207 10.64 -7.66 12.63
CA GLY A 207 11.99 -7.37 12.16
C GLY A 207 12.43 -8.24 10.99
N VAL A 208 11.51 -8.58 10.09
CA VAL A 208 11.78 -9.36 8.89
C VAL A 208 12.74 -8.60 7.98
N PRO A 209 13.90 -9.16 7.60
CA PRO A 209 14.82 -8.52 6.67
C PRO A 209 14.30 -8.67 5.23
N LEU A 210 14.24 -7.55 4.51
CA LEU A 210 13.92 -7.50 3.09
C LEU A 210 15.08 -6.83 2.36
N THR A 211 15.67 -7.50 1.36
CA THR A 211 16.74 -6.89 0.56
C THR A 211 16.21 -5.64 -0.16
N TYR A 212 17.07 -4.64 -0.40
CA TYR A 212 16.67 -3.41 -1.08
C TYR A 212 16.07 -3.68 -2.47
N ASP A 213 16.61 -4.66 -3.20
CA ASP A 213 16.11 -5.05 -4.52
C ASP A 213 14.71 -5.66 -4.42
N TRP A 214 14.51 -6.61 -3.50
CA TRP A 214 13.20 -7.21 -3.29
C TRP A 214 12.18 -6.15 -2.84
N PHE A 215 12.60 -5.30 -1.91
CA PHE A 215 11.78 -4.22 -1.37
C PHE A 215 11.33 -3.27 -2.49
N GLY A 216 12.24 -2.80 -3.32
CA GLY A 216 11.96 -1.91 -4.45
C GLY A 216 11.05 -2.56 -5.50
N THR A 217 11.36 -3.80 -5.90
CA THR A 217 10.58 -4.55 -6.91
C THR A 217 9.13 -4.75 -6.48
N ASN A 218 8.86 -5.02 -5.21
CA ASN A 218 7.51 -5.23 -4.70
C ASN A 218 6.80 -3.93 -4.30
N TRP A 219 7.54 -2.84 -4.15
CA TRP A 219 7.03 -1.52 -3.84
C TRP A 219 6.65 -0.71 -5.09
N GLN A 220 7.39 -0.85 -6.18
CA GLN A 220 7.18 -0.17 -7.45
C GLN A 220 5.73 -0.27 -7.95
N PRO A 221 5.06 -1.46 -7.96
CA PRO A 221 3.67 -1.60 -8.42
C PRO A 221 2.64 -0.78 -7.63
N PHE A 222 3.05 -0.24 -6.48
CA PHE A 222 2.26 0.65 -5.64
C PHE A 222 2.73 2.11 -5.76
N SER A 223 3.41 2.47 -6.85
CA SER A 223 3.91 3.84 -7.06
C SER A 223 4.81 4.31 -5.92
N TYR A 224 5.53 3.38 -5.28
CA TYR A 224 6.42 3.67 -4.14
C TYR A 224 5.70 4.39 -2.97
N ARG A 225 4.48 3.97 -2.66
CA ARG A 225 3.64 4.58 -1.62
C ARG A 225 4.21 4.39 -0.25
N TYR A 226 4.16 5.46 0.53
CA TYR A 226 4.51 5.41 1.95
C TYR A 226 3.59 6.32 2.77
N MET A 227 3.50 6.03 4.05
CA MET A 227 2.79 6.83 5.04
C MET A 227 3.64 6.97 6.29
N VAL A 228 3.63 8.14 6.90
CA VAL A 228 4.39 8.43 8.13
C VAL A 228 3.47 9.10 9.13
N LEU A 229 3.52 8.66 10.39
CA LEU A 229 2.90 9.36 11.51
C LEU A 229 3.91 10.32 12.12
N TYR A 230 3.44 11.46 12.62
CA TYR A 230 4.29 12.47 13.24
C TYR A 230 3.51 13.33 14.23
N ARG A 231 4.23 13.98 15.18
CA ARG A 231 3.65 15.02 16.04
C ARG A 231 3.55 16.33 15.28
N PRO A 232 2.53 17.17 15.53
CA PRO A 232 2.40 18.47 14.85
C PRO A 232 3.69 19.32 14.92
N GLU A 233 4.40 19.28 16.04
CA GLU A 233 5.67 20.00 16.23
C GLU A 233 6.82 19.47 15.34
N ASP A 234 6.72 18.24 14.87
CA ASP A 234 7.69 17.62 13.95
C ASP A 234 7.42 17.96 12.46
N GLU A 235 6.33 18.66 12.15
CA GLU A 235 5.98 18.97 10.77
C GLU A 235 7.10 19.70 9.99
N PRO A 236 7.78 20.72 10.53
CA PRO A 236 8.88 21.37 9.80
C PRO A 236 10.02 20.38 9.47
N ARG A 237 10.31 19.46 10.40
CA ARG A 237 11.37 18.45 10.22
C ARG A 237 11.00 17.43 9.14
N ILE A 238 9.80 16.86 9.21
CA ILE A 238 9.37 15.87 8.22
C ILE A 238 9.18 16.50 6.83
N ARG A 239 8.69 17.75 6.77
CA ARG A 239 8.58 18.52 5.53
C ARG A 239 9.96 18.71 4.87
N THR A 240 10.98 19.08 5.64
CA THR A 240 12.35 19.22 5.15
C THR A 240 12.94 17.88 4.69
N ILE A 241 12.62 16.77 5.37
CA ILE A 241 13.08 15.44 4.99
C ILE A 241 12.46 15.00 3.66
N ILE A 242 11.16 15.21 3.48
CA ILE A 242 10.40 14.81 2.28
C ILE A 242 10.74 15.75 1.10
N GLY A 243 11.03 17.02 1.39
CA GLY A 243 11.40 17.99 0.37
C GLY A 243 10.24 18.33 -0.56
N ASP A 244 10.51 18.44 -1.87
CA ASP A 244 9.52 18.82 -2.88
C ASP A 244 8.31 17.89 -2.92
N ASP A 245 8.49 16.62 -2.58
CA ASP A 245 7.40 15.64 -2.52
C ASP A 245 6.41 15.88 -1.37
N TRP A 246 6.68 16.86 -0.50
CA TRP A 246 5.69 17.31 0.47
C TRP A 246 4.45 17.92 -0.19
N ASP A 247 4.63 18.70 -1.24
CA ASP A 247 3.53 19.19 -2.07
C ASP A 247 2.98 18.07 -2.95
N GLU A 248 1.68 17.88 -2.91
CA GLU A 248 1.05 16.75 -3.60
C GLU A 248 1.17 16.85 -5.12
N SER A 249 1.04 18.06 -5.67
CA SER A 249 1.13 18.29 -7.12
C SER A 249 2.57 18.03 -7.61
N ARG A 250 3.57 18.48 -6.86
CA ARG A 250 4.97 18.18 -7.14
C ARG A 250 5.28 16.69 -6.99
N ASN A 251 4.76 16.04 -5.95
CA ASN A 251 4.91 14.61 -5.76
C ASN A 251 4.37 13.79 -6.93
N ARG A 252 3.16 14.13 -7.42
CA ARG A 252 2.57 13.49 -8.61
C ARG A 252 3.45 13.70 -9.86
N ARG A 253 3.94 14.93 -10.05
CA ARG A 253 4.85 15.25 -11.15
C ARG A 253 6.15 14.46 -11.05
N ASN A 254 6.80 14.47 -9.90
CA ASN A 254 8.07 13.78 -9.68
C ASN A 254 7.93 12.27 -9.87
N LEU A 255 6.83 11.68 -9.40
CA LEU A 255 6.51 10.27 -9.69
C LEU A 255 6.36 10.02 -11.19
N TYR A 256 5.65 10.90 -11.91
CA TYR A 256 5.46 10.75 -13.35
C TYR A 256 6.79 10.82 -14.11
N GLU A 257 7.63 11.80 -13.83
CA GLU A 257 8.94 11.94 -14.48
C GLU A 257 9.85 10.74 -14.20
N ARG A 258 9.85 10.26 -12.97
CA ARG A 258 10.56 9.04 -12.58
C ARG A 258 10.05 7.82 -13.33
N ALA A 259 8.75 7.57 -13.30
CA ALA A 259 8.14 6.41 -13.95
C ALA A 259 8.34 6.42 -15.47
N ARG A 260 8.30 7.61 -16.09
CA ARG A 260 8.56 7.80 -17.52
C ARG A 260 10.01 7.42 -17.90
N THR A 261 10.95 7.59 -16.99
CA THR A 261 12.35 7.16 -17.17
C THR A 261 12.50 5.66 -16.86
N GLU A 262 11.91 5.18 -15.78
CA GLU A 262 12.06 3.79 -15.33
C GLU A 262 11.35 2.78 -16.26
N ALA A 263 10.18 3.12 -16.81
CA ALA A 263 9.40 2.18 -17.59
C ALA A 263 10.15 1.63 -18.82
N PRO A 264 10.75 2.45 -19.68
CA PRO A 264 11.55 1.93 -20.80
C PRO A 264 12.86 1.29 -20.35
N ALA A 265 13.51 1.80 -19.28
CA ALA A 265 14.77 1.28 -18.79
C ALA A 265 14.64 -0.11 -18.19
N HIS A 266 13.62 -0.35 -17.40
CA HIS A 266 13.36 -1.65 -16.79
C HIS A 266 12.65 -2.62 -17.75
N GLY A 267 11.80 -2.13 -18.64
CA GLY A 267 11.06 -2.93 -19.61
C GLY A 267 10.06 -3.93 -19.02
N THR A 268 9.79 -3.86 -17.72
CA THR A 268 8.91 -4.81 -17.02
C THR A 268 7.46 -4.39 -17.05
N SER A 269 6.53 -5.36 -16.94
CA SER A 269 5.11 -5.08 -16.76
C SER A 269 4.86 -4.11 -15.60
N ALA A 270 5.47 -4.34 -14.43
CA ALA A 270 5.29 -3.50 -13.24
C ALA A 270 5.71 -2.03 -13.49
N ALA A 271 6.82 -1.81 -14.18
CA ALA A 271 7.31 -0.46 -14.48
C ALA A 271 6.35 0.29 -15.43
N TRP A 272 5.85 -0.37 -16.47
CA TRP A 272 4.87 0.23 -17.38
C TRP A 272 3.52 0.50 -16.71
N LEU A 273 3.06 -0.39 -15.82
CA LEU A 273 1.84 -0.17 -15.05
C LEU A 273 2.00 1.00 -14.06
N THR A 274 3.19 1.15 -13.47
CA THR A 274 3.50 2.30 -12.61
C THR A 274 3.49 3.61 -13.39
N LEU A 275 4.02 3.61 -14.62
CA LEU A 275 3.91 4.77 -15.51
C LEU A 275 2.44 5.09 -15.84
N GLY A 276 1.64 4.07 -16.15
CA GLY A 276 0.21 4.25 -16.41
C GLY A 276 -0.51 4.91 -15.24
N GLU A 277 -0.25 4.45 -14.02
CA GLU A 277 -0.83 5.03 -12.81
C GLU A 277 -0.34 6.48 -12.57
N ALA A 278 0.96 6.73 -12.73
CA ALA A 278 1.55 8.06 -12.54
C ALA A 278 1.03 9.07 -13.58
N ALA A 279 0.95 8.67 -14.85
CA ALA A 279 0.39 9.48 -15.92
C ALA A 279 -1.10 9.79 -15.69
N TYR A 280 -1.87 8.78 -15.23
CA TYR A 280 -3.27 8.98 -14.86
C TYR A 280 -3.43 10.02 -13.74
N GLN A 281 -2.65 9.89 -12.65
CA GLN A 281 -2.70 10.83 -11.52
C GLN A 281 -2.26 12.24 -11.90
N TYR A 282 -1.45 12.37 -12.94
CA TYR A 282 -0.99 13.66 -13.48
C TYR A 282 -1.93 14.23 -14.57
N GLY A 283 -2.95 13.46 -15.00
CA GLY A 283 -3.93 13.87 -15.99
C GLY A 283 -3.57 13.57 -17.46
N TYR A 284 -2.48 12.84 -17.71
CA TYR A 284 -2.06 12.45 -19.06
C TYR A 284 -2.73 11.13 -19.49
N PHE A 285 -4.05 11.19 -19.70
CA PHE A 285 -4.88 10.01 -19.89
C PHE A 285 -4.51 9.18 -21.13
N ALA A 286 -4.10 9.80 -22.23
CA ALA A 286 -3.68 9.06 -23.43
C ALA A 286 -2.39 8.24 -23.17
N GLU A 287 -1.40 8.85 -22.52
CA GLU A 287 -0.17 8.17 -22.13
C GLU A 287 -0.43 7.12 -21.07
N ALA A 288 -1.31 7.40 -20.11
CA ALA A 288 -1.73 6.43 -19.09
C ALA A 288 -2.29 5.16 -19.74
N VAL A 289 -3.22 5.31 -20.69
CA VAL A 289 -3.81 4.17 -21.41
C VAL A 289 -2.74 3.40 -22.18
N ALA A 290 -1.87 4.07 -22.94
CA ALA A 290 -0.81 3.41 -23.69
C ALA A 290 0.17 2.65 -22.77
N ALA A 291 0.51 3.22 -21.63
CA ALA A 291 1.39 2.58 -20.64
C ALA A 291 0.72 1.38 -19.97
N PHE A 292 -0.56 1.49 -19.59
CA PHE A 292 -1.32 0.36 -19.06
C PHE A 292 -1.44 -0.78 -20.08
N GLU A 293 -1.80 -0.50 -21.33
CA GLU A 293 -1.91 -1.49 -22.39
C GLU A 293 -0.57 -2.21 -22.62
N LYS A 294 0.53 -1.47 -22.61
CA LYS A 294 1.87 -2.04 -22.74
C LYS A 294 2.24 -2.89 -21.54
N GLY A 295 1.97 -2.44 -20.32
CA GLY A 295 2.21 -3.21 -19.10
C GLY A 295 1.40 -4.52 -19.08
N ILE A 296 0.14 -4.49 -19.51
CA ILE A 296 -0.73 -5.66 -19.62
C ILE A 296 -0.18 -6.65 -20.65
N ALA A 297 0.29 -6.17 -21.80
CA ALA A 297 0.84 -7.01 -22.87
C ALA A 297 2.16 -7.70 -22.47
N LEU A 298 2.93 -7.12 -21.57
CA LEU A 298 4.22 -7.65 -21.11
C LEU A 298 4.10 -8.75 -20.04
N GLY A 299 2.92 -8.99 -19.51
CA GLY A 299 2.78 -10.07 -18.55
C GLY A 299 1.62 -9.97 -17.60
N SER A 300 1.65 -10.82 -16.58
CA SER A 300 0.59 -10.87 -15.58
C SER A 300 0.41 -9.51 -14.89
N PRO A 301 -0.83 -9.02 -14.83
CA PRO A 301 -1.13 -7.73 -14.22
C PRO A 301 -0.98 -7.81 -12.70
N THR A 302 0.24 -7.80 -12.22
CA THR A 302 0.53 -7.77 -10.79
C THR A 302 0.19 -6.43 -10.15
N GLY A 303 -0.02 -5.40 -10.98
CA GLY A 303 -0.54 -4.10 -10.58
C GLY A 303 -2.06 -3.97 -10.65
N VAL A 304 -2.79 -5.06 -10.89
CA VAL A 304 -4.25 -5.05 -11.10
C VAL A 304 -5.00 -4.32 -9.99
N PHE A 305 -4.54 -4.45 -8.75
CA PHE A 305 -5.21 -3.82 -7.62
C PHE A 305 -5.22 -2.28 -7.74
N THR A 306 -4.13 -1.68 -8.18
CA THR A 306 -4.01 -0.23 -8.37
C THR A 306 -4.70 0.24 -9.66
N MET A 307 -4.75 -0.62 -10.69
CA MET A 307 -5.34 -0.32 -11.99
C MET A 307 -6.86 -0.46 -12.07
N ARG A 308 -7.52 -1.03 -11.08
CA ARG A 308 -8.96 -1.36 -11.15
C ARG A 308 -9.85 -0.17 -11.52
N SER A 309 -9.48 1.01 -11.08
CA SER A 309 -10.17 2.26 -11.39
C SER A 309 -9.40 3.13 -12.37
N SER A 310 -8.08 3.29 -12.20
CA SER A 310 -7.26 4.23 -12.96
C SER A 310 -7.31 3.96 -14.47
N TYR A 311 -7.16 2.69 -14.90
CA TYR A 311 -7.17 2.37 -16.31
C TYR A 311 -8.56 2.55 -16.95
N PRO A 312 -9.67 2.01 -16.41
CA PRO A 312 -11.00 2.30 -16.95
C PRO A 312 -11.34 3.80 -16.92
N ASN A 313 -10.94 4.53 -15.88
CA ASN A 313 -11.21 5.96 -15.80
C ASN A 313 -10.40 6.77 -16.82
N ALA A 314 -9.15 6.40 -17.11
CA ALA A 314 -8.37 7.00 -18.18
C ALA A 314 -9.03 6.78 -19.54
N LEU A 315 -9.55 5.59 -19.82
CA LEU A 315 -10.32 5.29 -21.04
C LEU A 315 -11.60 6.16 -21.13
N ARG A 316 -12.35 6.30 -20.03
CA ARG A 316 -13.55 7.18 -19.98
C ARG A 316 -13.21 8.63 -20.24
N ALA A 317 -12.12 9.13 -19.67
CA ALA A 317 -11.65 10.50 -19.92
C ALA A 317 -11.33 10.77 -21.39
N LEU A 318 -11.00 9.74 -22.15
CA LEU A 318 -10.76 9.78 -23.60
C LEU A 318 -12.03 9.49 -24.44
N GLY A 319 -13.20 9.34 -23.83
CA GLY A 319 -14.44 8.97 -24.53
C GLY A 319 -14.52 7.50 -24.96
N ARG A 320 -13.58 6.64 -24.54
CA ARG A 320 -13.50 5.21 -24.90
C ARG A 320 -14.36 4.36 -23.94
N HIS A 321 -15.64 4.69 -23.79
CA HIS A 321 -16.55 4.13 -22.78
C HIS A 321 -16.73 2.61 -22.87
N ALA A 322 -16.94 2.07 -24.09
CA ALA A 322 -17.12 0.62 -24.27
C ALA A 322 -15.88 -0.18 -23.87
N GLU A 323 -14.69 0.39 -24.15
CA GLU A 323 -13.43 -0.23 -23.73
C GLU A 323 -13.21 -0.13 -22.24
N ALA A 324 -13.60 0.99 -21.63
CA ALA A 324 -13.55 1.16 -20.19
C ALA A 324 -14.40 0.13 -19.43
N ASP A 325 -15.61 -0.13 -19.93
CA ASP A 325 -16.50 -1.12 -19.31
C ASP A 325 -15.97 -2.55 -19.48
N THR A 326 -15.37 -2.85 -20.66
CA THR A 326 -14.68 -4.11 -20.90
C THR A 326 -13.48 -4.28 -19.97
N ALA A 327 -12.66 -3.25 -19.80
CA ALA A 327 -11.50 -3.25 -18.92
C ALA A 327 -11.92 -3.43 -17.47
N ALA A 328 -12.93 -2.69 -17.01
CA ALA A 328 -13.47 -2.81 -15.65
C ALA A 328 -13.98 -4.24 -15.37
N GLY A 329 -14.74 -4.83 -16.30
CA GLY A 329 -15.22 -6.21 -16.17
C GLY A 329 -14.09 -7.24 -16.08
N ARG A 330 -13.04 -7.10 -16.90
CA ARG A 330 -11.85 -7.99 -16.84
C ARG A 330 -11.11 -7.86 -15.51
N LEU A 331 -10.92 -6.63 -15.02
CA LEU A 331 -10.17 -6.36 -13.80
C LEU A 331 -10.92 -6.82 -12.54
N VAL A 332 -12.25 -6.80 -12.53
CA VAL A 332 -13.07 -7.35 -11.44
C VAL A 332 -12.93 -8.88 -11.37
N ASN A 333 -12.85 -9.55 -12.51
CA ASN A 333 -12.73 -11.01 -12.57
C ASN A 333 -11.32 -11.53 -12.27
N LEU A 334 -10.32 -10.66 -12.22
CA LEU A 334 -8.97 -10.98 -11.71
C LEU A 334 -8.99 -10.95 -10.19
N THR A 335 -9.66 -11.91 -9.58
CA THR A 335 -9.66 -12.07 -8.13
C THR A 335 -8.22 -12.31 -7.65
N PRO A 336 -7.74 -11.63 -6.60
CA PRO A 336 -6.49 -12.00 -5.94
C PRO A 336 -6.61 -13.47 -5.53
N GLY A 337 -5.78 -14.34 -6.09
CA GLY A 337 -5.81 -15.78 -5.80
C GLY A 337 -6.00 -16.66 -7.02
N ILE A 338 -6.40 -16.16 -8.17
CA ILE A 338 -6.60 -16.98 -9.39
C ILE A 338 -5.66 -16.58 -10.52
N ALA A 339 -4.77 -15.63 -10.34
CA ALA A 339 -3.71 -15.36 -11.31
C ALA A 339 -2.68 -16.48 -11.26
N SER A 340 -2.88 -17.51 -12.06
CA SER A 340 -2.00 -18.67 -12.20
C SER A 340 -0.69 -18.38 -12.97
N ALA A 341 -0.30 -17.15 -13.16
CA ALA A 341 1.06 -16.86 -13.53
C ALA A 341 1.91 -17.05 -12.27
N ALA A 342 2.83 -18.00 -12.32
CA ALA A 342 3.75 -18.28 -11.23
C ALA A 342 4.26 -16.96 -10.63
N ALA A 343 3.78 -16.62 -9.42
CA ALA A 343 4.39 -15.54 -8.67
C ALA A 343 5.88 -15.86 -8.62
N PRO A 344 6.78 -14.91 -8.91
CA PRO A 344 8.20 -15.16 -8.72
C PRO A 344 8.36 -15.72 -7.31
N ALA A 345 9.03 -16.85 -7.19
CA ALA A 345 9.28 -17.49 -5.91
C ALA A 345 9.90 -16.44 -4.97
N ILE A 346 9.52 -16.45 -3.71
CA ILE A 346 10.26 -15.68 -2.68
C ILE A 346 11.73 -16.05 -2.86
N ASP A 347 12.59 -15.04 -2.94
CA ASP A 347 14.03 -15.26 -3.00
C ASP A 347 14.42 -16.13 -1.79
N GLN A 348 15.01 -17.30 -2.05
CA GLN A 348 15.39 -18.26 -1.00
C GLN A 348 16.25 -17.59 0.07
N ARG A 349 17.06 -16.59 -0.31
CA ARG A 349 17.87 -15.79 0.61
C ARG A 349 17.01 -15.03 1.63
N ILE A 350 15.81 -14.59 1.26
CA ILE A 350 14.87 -13.94 2.19
C ILE A 350 14.34 -14.96 3.18
N LEU A 351 13.95 -16.13 2.71
CA LEU A 351 13.49 -17.23 3.59
C LEU A 351 14.59 -17.67 4.56
N ASP A 352 15.82 -17.78 4.09
CA ASP A 352 16.97 -18.15 4.92
C ASP A 352 17.26 -17.07 5.98
N LEU A 353 17.16 -15.80 5.62
CA LEU A 353 17.31 -14.67 6.56
C LEU A 353 16.20 -14.62 7.60
N ILE A 354 14.94 -14.92 7.20
CA ILE A 354 13.81 -15.02 8.13
C ILE A 354 14.06 -16.15 9.12
N ALA A 355 14.41 -17.35 8.64
CA ALA A 355 14.68 -18.53 9.47
C ALA A 355 15.86 -18.29 10.43
N GLN A 356 16.94 -17.66 9.95
CA GLN A 356 18.07 -17.29 10.79
C GLN A 356 17.65 -16.36 11.92
N ARG A 357 16.83 -15.37 11.63
CA ARG A 357 16.38 -14.36 12.61
C ARG A 357 15.39 -14.90 13.62
N GLU A 358 14.48 -15.77 13.19
CA GLU A 358 13.60 -16.48 14.11
C GLU A 358 14.41 -17.35 15.08
N SER A 359 15.44 -18.03 14.59
CA SER A 359 16.36 -18.82 15.43
C SER A 359 17.11 -17.93 16.42
N GLU A 360 17.62 -16.77 16.00
CA GLU A 360 18.30 -15.81 16.87
C GLU A 360 17.35 -15.20 17.92
N ALA A 361 16.12 -14.85 17.53
CA ALA A 361 15.11 -14.34 18.43
C ALA A 361 14.69 -15.38 19.47
N TRP A 362 14.53 -16.64 19.05
CA TRP A 362 14.23 -17.76 19.94
C TRP A 362 15.36 -18.04 20.92
N LEU A 363 16.62 -18.07 20.45
CA LEU A 363 17.80 -18.23 21.31
C LEU A 363 17.92 -17.10 22.34
N LYS A 364 17.60 -15.85 21.93
CA LYS A 364 17.57 -14.70 22.84
C LYS A 364 16.48 -14.84 23.89
N SER A 365 15.28 -15.27 23.52
CA SER A 365 14.17 -15.46 24.47
C SER A 365 14.53 -16.54 25.53
N ILE A 366 15.11 -17.64 25.11
CA ILE A 366 15.60 -18.68 26.05
C ILE A 366 16.70 -18.14 26.96
N ALA A 367 17.61 -17.32 26.45
CA ALA A 367 18.66 -16.72 27.24
C ALA A 367 18.11 -15.76 28.32
N GLU A 368 17.07 -14.98 27.98
CA GLU A 368 16.40 -14.10 28.94
C GLU A 368 15.60 -14.88 29.99
N GLU A 369 14.84 -15.90 29.57
CA GLU A 369 14.13 -16.78 30.52
C GLU A 369 15.07 -17.46 31.53
N ARG A 370 16.25 -17.90 31.07
CA ARG A 370 17.27 -18.46 31.96
C ARG A 370 17.88 -17.47 32.93
N LYS A 371 17.86 -16.17 32.64
CA LYS A 371 18.29 -15.11 33.59
C LYS A 371 17.28 -14.90 34.72
N VAL A 372 15.99 -15.02 34.39
CA VAL A 372 14.89 -14.83 35.37
C VAL A 372 14.80 -16.04 36.34
N LEU A 373 15.28 -17.20 35.93
CA LEU A 373 15.27 -18.45 36.72
C LEU A 373 16.55 -18.67 37.59
N ARG A 374 17.50 -17.72 37.59
CA ARG A 374 18.68 -17.66 38.46
C ARG A 374 18.53 -16.53 39.49
#